data_606db7f433e75edfbe21c0555cef0d07
#
_entry.id   606db7f433e75edfbe21c0555cef0d07
#
_cell.length_a   1.000
_cell.length_b   1.000
_cell.length_c   1.000
_cell.angle_alpha   90.00
_cell.angle_beta   90.00
_cell.angle_gamma   90.00
#
_symmetry.space_group_name_H-M   'P 1'
#
loop_
_entity.id
_entity.type
_entity.pdbx_description
1 polymer ?
#
loop_
_entity_poly.entity_id
_entity_poly.type
_entity_poly.pdbx_seq_one_letter_code
_entity_poly.pdbx_strand_id
1 'polypeptide(L)'
;MNAIVLTTINVPKNILEFIEKADGEWLPIVVGDLKTPHDEVEKICRKALGVYLSPEKQMTFGFSHAAAVPWNCYDRKNIGYLFALREGADIIYSTDDDNYPPEHWDSYLKLGKQRVEVVRSDSQWWNCCSLGDVKITPRGYPHWLLHDESKYHFVKKEADVGVQVGLWLDDPDVDAMTRLIFNPVVTNYKDKDVALEIGTMCPYNSQNTFISREMMPAHMLWCCARTSFYRYDDIFAGYVGQVIGWHYGKTVKFGRPILRQARNPHDLIKDLKSEIGGMECQKDFFSILRSIEFRDRSKSENLRQIVYTVLDRIPQLPEHLKTQVDTWCADLDKLGLA
;
A
#
# COMPACT_ATOMS: atom_id res chain seq x y z
N MET A 1 15.87 5.77 -11.52
CA MET A 1 15.12 4.63 -12.10
C MET A 1 13.86 4.39 -11.26
N ASN A 2 12.73 4.04 -11.90
CA ASN A 2 11.50 3.71 -11.19
C ASN A 2 11.22 2.20 -11.30
N ALA A 3 10.53 1.62 -10.32
CA ALA A 3 10.19 0.19 -10.33
C ALA A 3 8.69 -0.03 -10.14
N ILE A 4 8.12 -1.02 -10.85
CA ILE A 4 6.78 -1.55 -10.62
C ILE A 4 6.93 -2.87 -9.87
N VAL A 5 6.26 -3.01 -8.74
CA VAL A 5 6.30 -4.22 -7.91
C VAL A 5 4.92 -4.81 -7.77
N LEU A 6 4.77 -6.07 -8.09
CA LEU A 6 3.56 -6.85 -7.86
C LEU A 6 3.88 -8.28 -7.41
N THR A 7 2.94 -8.89 -6.68
CA THR A 7 2.94 -10.33 -6.40
C THR A 7 1.83 -11.00 -7.17
N THR A 8 2.01 -12.27 -7.54
CA THR A 8 0.98 -13.01 -8.27
C THR A 8 1.08 -14.51 -8.07
N ILE A 9 -0.07 -15.17 -8.12
CA ILE A 9 -0.21 -16.62 -8.30
C ILE A 9 -0.78 -16.95 -9.68
N ASN A 10 -0.97 -15.94 -10.53
CA ASN A 10 -1.47 -16.00 -11.90
C ASN A 10 -0.40 -15.55 -12.89
N VAL A 11 -0.73 -15.53 -14.18
CA VAL A 11 0.13 -14.90 -15.19
C VAL A 11 -0.25 -13.42 -15.31
N PRO A 12 0.60 -12.47 -14.84
CA PRO A 12 0.25 -11.06 -14.75
C PRO A 12 0.35 -10.36 -16.11
N LYS A 13 -0.63 -10.55 -16.97
CA LYS A 13 -0.63 -9.98 -18.34
C LYS A 13 -0.66 -8.45 -18.33
N ASN A 14 -1.25 -7.85 -17.31
CA ASN A 14 -1.33 -6.41 -17.11
C ASN A 14 0.04 -5.72 -17.01
N ILE A 15 1.11 -6.45 -16.63
CA ILE A 15 2.45 -5.86 -16.56
C ILE A 15 2.94 -5.37 -17.94
N LEU A 16 2.54 -6.02 -19.00
CA LEU A 16 2.87 -5.58 -20.37
C LEU A 16 2.16 -4.25 -20.69
N GLU A 17 0.89 -4.10 -20.29
CA GLU A 17 0.16 -2.86 -20.49
C GLU A 17 0.73 -1.70 -19.65
N PHE A 18 1.19 -1.97 -18.43
CA PHE A 18 1.89 -0.96 -17.63
C PHE A 18 3.13 -0.43 -18.33
N ILE A 19 3.92 -1.30 -18.98
CA ILE A 19 5.13 -0.88 -19.70
C ILE A 19 4.79 -0.21 -21.02
N GLU A 20 3.83 -0.75 -21.78
CA GLU A 20 3.43 -0.20 -23.07
C GLU A 20 2.81 1.20 -22.97
N LYS A 21 2.03 1.45 -21.90
CA LYS A 21 1.28 2.70 -21.69
C LYS A 21 2.00 3.73 -20.82
N ALA A 22 3.21 3.45 -20.37
CA ALA A 22 4.02 4.40 -19.61
C ALA A 22 4.73 5.39 -20.54
N ASP A 23 4.91 6.63 -20.07
CA ASP A 23 5.75 7.62 -20.74
C ASP A 23 7.23 7.49 -20.35
N GLY A 24 7.49 7.00 -19.14
CA GLY A 24 8.83 6.83 -18.59
C GLY A 24 9.31 5.37 -18.58
N GLU A 25 10.57 5.20 -18.17
CA GLU A 25 11.17 3.87 -18.00
C GLU A 25 10.87 3.32 -16.60
N TRP A 26 10.32 2.11 -16.59
CA TRP A 26 9.97 1.38 -15.37
C TRP A 26 10.58 -0.02 -15.39
N LEU A 27 11.17 -0.45 -14.27
CA LEU A 27 11.62 -1.82 -14.06
C LEU A 27 10.48 -2.66 -13.47
N PRO A 28 9.86 -3.58 -14.22
CA PRO A 28 8.89 -4.50 -13.66
C PRO A 28 9.57 -5.54 -12.77
N ILE A 29 9.06 -5.72 -11.56
CA ILE A 29 9.49 -6.72 -10.59
C ILE A 29 8.28 -7.54 -10.18
N VAL A 30 8.23 -8.78 -10.63
CA VAL A 30 7.15 -9.71 -10.31
C VAL A 30 7.64 -10.70 -9.27
N VAL A 31 7.00 -10.71 -8.11
CA VAL A 31 7.31 -11.62 -7.00
C VAL A 31 6.38 -12.82 -7.07
N GLY A 32 6.94 -13.99 -7.33
CA GLY A 32 6.19 -15.25 -7.36
C GLY A 32 6.02 -15.87 -5.98
N ASP A 33 5.06 -16.80 -5.88
CA ASP A 33 4.85 -17.65 -4.72
C ASP A 33 4.81 -19.11 -5.16
N LEU A 34 4.65 -20.03 -4.21
CA LEU A 34 4.69 -21.51 -4.50
C LEU A 34 3.66 -21.98 -5.53
N LYS A 35 2.55 -21.25 -5.70
CA LYS A 35 1.47 -21.58 -6.65
C LYS A 35 1.61 -20.86 -8.01
N THR A 36 2.59 -19.99 -8.14
CA THR A 36 2.77 -19.20 -9.37
C THR A 36 3.16 -20.10 -10.54
N PRO A 37 2.58 -19.93 -11.74
CA PRO A 37 3.00 -20.62 -12.95
C PRO A 37 4.35 -20.07 -13.44
N HIS A 38 5.45 -20.57 -12.84
CA HIS A 38 6.79 -19.98 -12.95
C HIS A 38 7.27 -19.77 -14.36
N ASP A 39 7.11 -20.74 -15.27
CA ASP A 39 7.62 -20.67 -16.65
C ASP A 39 6.89 -19.59 -17.46
N GLU A 40 5.58 -19.47 -17.27
CA GLU A 40 4.77 -18.47 -17.97
C GLU A 40 5.07 -17.06 -17.45
N VAL A 41 5.22 -16.92 -16.15
CA VAL A 41 5.56 -15.63 -15.51
C VAL A 41 6.97 -15.19 -15.88
N GLU A 42 7.95 -16.10 -15.91
CA GLU A 42 9.31 -15.80 -16.39
C GLU A 42 9.29 -15.28 -17.85
N LYS A 43 8.48 -15.92 -18.73
CA LYS A 43 8.34 -15.50 -20.13
C LYS A 43 7.73 -14.10 -20.25
N ILE A 44 6.71 -13.81 -19.46
CA ILE A 44 6.06 -12.48 -19.49
C ILE A 44 6.99 -11.39 -18.94
N CYS A 45 7.71 -11.66 -17.85
CA CYS A 45 8.70 -10.73 -17.30
C CYS A 45 9.80 -10.41 -18.29
N ARG A 46 10.32 -11.41 -19.03
CA ARG A 46 11.30 -11.18 -20.09
C ARG A 46 10.76 -10.30 -21.21
N LYS A 47 9.50 -10.47 -21.62
CA LYS A 47 8.86 -9.59 -22.63
C LYS A 47 8.73 -8.16 -22.12
N ALA A 48 8.45 -7.97 -20.84
CA ALA A 48 8.35 -6.67 -20.20
C ALA A 48 9.73 -6.06 -19.84
N LEU A 49 10.85 -6.70 -20.20
CA LEU A 49 12.22 -6.35 -19.78
C LEU A 49 12.35 -6.26 -18.25
N GLY A 50 11.58 -7.05 -17.54
CA GLY A 50 11.49 -7.06 -16.08
C GLY A 50 12.19 -8.24 -15.43
N VAL A 51 12.10 -8.27 -14.10
CA VAL A 51 12.69 -9.30 -13.25
C VAL A 51 11.59 -10.15 -12.62
N TYR A 52 11.72 -11.47 -12.76
CA TYR A 52 10.90 -12.43 -12.03
C TYR A 52 11.67 -12.94 -10.80
N LEU A 53 11.11 -12.74 -9.62
CA LEU A 53 11.62 -13.25 -8.35
C LEU A 53 10.91 -14.56 -8.01
N SER A 54 11.41 -15.67 -8.56
CA SER A 54 10.92 -17.02 -8.20
C SER A 54 11.16 -17.32 -6.72
N PRO A 55 10.46 -18.30 -6.10
CA PRO A 55 10.73 -18.70 -4.72
C PRO A 55 12.22 -18.98 -4.43
N GLU A 56 12.91 -19.66 -5.35
CA GLU A 56 14.34 -19.95 -5.23
C GLU A 56 15.18 -18.64 -5.23
N LYS A 57 14.94 -17.75 -6.21
CA LYS A 57 15.65 -16.47 -6.28
C LYS A 57 15.44 -15.62 -5.03
N GLN A 58 14.22 -15.56 -4.48
CA GLN A 58 13.93 -14.80 -3.28
C GLN A 58 14.80 -15.25 -2.08
N MET A 59 15.08 -16.54 -1.95
CA MET A 59 15.91 -17.08 -0.88
C MET A 59 17.42 -16.89 -1.10
N THR A 60 17.86 -16.62 -2.33
CA THR A 60 19.27 -16.49 -2.68
C THR A 60 19.76 -15.03 -2.69
N PHE A 61 18.89 -14.03 -2.64
CA PHE A 61 19.27 -12.61 -2.67
C PHE A 61 19.96 -12.09 -1.41
N GLY A 62 20.00 -12.87 -0.34
CA GLY A 62 20.63 -12.48 0.92
C GLY A 62 19.80 -11.57 1.81
N PHE A 63 18.50 -11.40 1.50
CA PHE A 63 17.56 -10.72 2.38
C PHE A 63 17.05 -11.66 3.47
N SER A 64 17.30 -11.28 4.72
CA SER A 64 16.80 -12.03 5.89
C SER A 64 15.28 -12.00 6.00
N HIS A 65 14.66 -10.92 5.51
CA HIS A 65 13.21 -10.75 5.46
C HIS A 65 12.52 -11.81 4.60
N ALA A 66 13.19 -12.33 3.56
CA ALA A 66 12.64 -13.38 2.70
C ALA A 66 12.31 -14.68 3.45
N ALA A 67 13.05 -15.00 4.52
CA ALA A 67 12.80 -16.13 5.38
C ALA A 67 11.72 -15.84 6.47
N ALA A 68 11.53 -14.57 6.83
CA ALA A 68 10.58 -14.15 7.84
C ALA A 68 9.13 -14.02 7.33
N VAL A 69 8.94 -13.82 6.01
CA VAL A 69 7.62 -13.74 5.39
C VAL A 69 7.16 -15.12 4.95
N PRO A 70 5.99 -15.62 5.41
CA PRO A 70 5.50 -16.94 5.03
C PRO A 70 5.17 -17.01 3.54
N TRP A 71 5.11 -18.24 3.00
CA TRP A 71 4.63 -18.51 1.65
C TRP A 71 3.09 -18.53 1.59
N ASN A 72 2.56 -18.38 0.39
CA ASN A 72 1.13 -18.24 0.08
C ASN A 72 0.51 -17.00 0.75
N CYS A 73 1.20 -15.88 0.64
CA CYS A 73 0.69 -14.57 1.03
C CYS A 73 1.22 -13.47 0.10
N TYR A 74 0.41 -12.44 -0.13
CA TYR A 74 0.79 -11.34 -1.01
C TYR A 74 1.82 -10.39 -0.38
N ASP A 75 2.05 -10.47 0.93
CA ASP A 75 3.05 -9.68 1.64
C ASP A 75 4.49 -10.00 1.21
N ARG A 76 4.69 -11.09 0.48
CA ARG A 76 5.96 -11.33 -0.20
C ARG A 76 6.33 -10.20 -1.16
N LYS A 77 5.42 -9.29 -1.46
CA LYS A 77 5.66 -8.02 -2.14
C LYS A 77 6.77 -7.21 -1.46
N ASN A 78 6.93 -7.34 -0.13
CA ASN A 78 8.05 -6.75 0.62
C ASN A 78 9.42 -7.14 0.04
N ILE A 79 9.58 -8.38 -0.46
CA ILE A 79 10.83 -8.83 -1.07
C ILE A 79 11.07 -8.07 -2.39
N GLY A 80 10.00 -7.81 -3.14
CA GLY A 80 10.06 -6.96 -4.33
C GLY A 80 10.45 -5.52 -4.02
N TYR A 81 9.97 -4.97 -2.92
CA TYR A 81 10.36 -3.62 -2.47
C TYR A 81 11.85 -3.55 -2.10
N LEU A 82 12.36 -4.50 -1.32
CA LEU A 82 13.79 -4.59 -0.99
C LEU A 82 14.64 -4.77 -2.26
N PHE A 83 14.19 -5.59 -3.19
CA PHE A 83 14.87 -5.77 -4.47
C PHE A 83 14.91 -4.47 -5.27
N ALA A 84 13.78 -3.76 -5.41
CA ALA A 84 13.71 -2.47 -6.10
C ALA A 84 14.65 -1.43 -5.47
N LEU A 85 14.70 -1.37 -4.13
CA LEU A 85 15.61 -0.49 -3.40
C LEU A 85 17.08 -0.83 -3.66
N ARG A 86 17.42 -2.12 -3.70
CA ARG A 86 18.78 -2.60 -4.04
C ARG A 86 19.18 -2.21 -5.44
N GLU A 87 18.28 -2.31 -6.41
CA GLU A 87 18.52 -1.90 -7.80
C GLU A 87 18.55 -0.36 -7.97
N GLY A 88 18.35 0.40 -6.90
CA GLY A 88 18.46 1.87 -6.93
C GLY A 88 17.18 2.59 -7.35
N ALA A 89 15.99 1.97 -7.21
CA ALA A 89 14.74 2.64 -7.53
C ALA A 89 14.51 3.90 -6.68
N ASP A 90 14.16 5.00 -7.32
CA ASP A 90 13.80 6.28 -6.68
C ASP A 90 12.33 6.31 -6.27
N ILE A 91 11.49 5.64 -7.08
CA ILE A 91 10.06 5.49 -6.86
C ILE A 91 9.70 4.02 -7.05
N ILE A 92 8.94 3.49 -6.12
CA ILE A 92 8.36 2.15 -6.20
C ILE A 92 6.86 2.29 -6.37
N TYR A 93 6.36 1.80 -7.49
CA TYR A 93 4.94 1.68 -7.76
C TYR A 93 4.47 0.27 -7.38
N SER A 94 3.63 0.19 -6.37
CA SER A 94 3.01 -1.04 -5.90
C SER A 94 1.67 -1.24 -6.59
N THR A 95 1.48 -2.37 -7.27
CA THR A 95 0.23 -2.73 -7.95
C THR A 95 -0.09 -4.22 -7.78
N ASP A 96 -1.25 -4.65 -8.29
CA ASP A 96 -1.69 -6.04 -8.30
C ASP A 96 -1.91 -6.55 -9.73
N ASP A 97 -2.06 -7.87 -9.90
CA ASP A 97 -2.16 -8.54 -11.21
C ASP A 97 -3.53 -8.38 -11.89
N ASP A 98 -4.49 -7.75 -11.21
CA ASP A 98 -5.86 -7.46 -11.67
C ASP A 98 -6.14 -5.96 -11.92
N ASN A 99 -5.11 -5.13 -11.86
CA ASN A 99 -5.20 -3.69 -12.14
C ASN A 99 -4.70 -3.37 -13.55
N TYR A 100 -5.43 -2.53 -14.28
CA TYR A 100 -5.14 -2.14 -15.67
C TYR A 100 -4.98 -0.64 -15.79
N PRO A 101 -3.85 -0.15 -16.33
CA PRO A 101 -3.56 1.28 -16.42
C PRO A 101 -4.26 1.96 -17.60
N PRO A 102 -4.61 3.26 -17.49
CA PRO A 102 -4.91 4.08 -18.64
C PRO A 102 -3.63 4.41 -19.42
N GLU A 103 -3.77 4.99 -20.61
CA GLU A 103 -2.65 5.57 -21.36
C GLU A 103 -1.96 6.66 -20.52
N HIS A 104 -0.64 6.74 -20.61
CA HIS A 104 0.18 7.77 -19.94
C HIS A 104 -0.03 7.80 -18.41
N TRP A 105 -0.27 6.65 -17.79
CA TRP A 105 -0.62 6.54 -16.37
C TRP A 105 0.41 7.15 -15.42
N ASP A 106 1.67 7.14 -15.78
CA ASP A 106 2.78 7.67 -14.98
C ASP A 106 2.99 9.19 -15.16
N SER A 107 2.37 9.82 -16.17
CA SER A 107 2.40 11.28 -16.36
C SER A 107 1.78 12.05 -15.20
N TYR A 108 0.90 11.41 -14.43
CA TYR A 108 0.26 11.98 -13.24
C TYR A 108 1.12 11.87 -11.98
N LEU A 109 2.24 11.15 -12.05
CA LEU A 109 3.11 10.94 -10.91
C LEU A 109 3.84 12.24 -10.56
N LYS A 110 3.63 12.68 -9.32
CA LYS A 110 4.32 13.84 -8.79
C LYS A 110 4.51 13.69 -7.28
N LEU A 111 5.71 13.32 -6.88
CA LEU A 111 6.16 13.28 -5.49
C LEU A 111 7.02 14.51 -5.15
N GLY A 112 7.34 14.67 -3.87
CA GLY A 112 8.11 15.79 -3.36
C GLY A 112 7.29 17.06 -3.16
N LYS A 113 7.98 18.18 -2.99
CA LYS A 113 7.37 19.49 -2.72
C LYS A 113 6.59 19.98 -3.94
N GLN A 114 5.31 20.29 -3.73
CA GLN A 114 4.43 20.76 -4.79
C GLN A 114 3.27 21.59 -4.23
N ARG A 115 2.74 22.48 -5.06
CA ARG A 115 1.50 23.21 -4.74
C ARG A 115 0.30 22.39 -5.21
N VAL A 116 -0.50 21.91 -4.29
CA VAL A 116 -1.63 21.01 -4.51
C VAL A 116 -2.82 21.42 -3.63
N GLU A 117 -4.01 20.94 -3.94
CA GLU A 117 -5.13 21.06 -3.03
C GLU A 117 -4.91 20.14 -1.81
N VAL A 118 -5.00 20.72 -0.61
CA VAL A 118 -4.78 19.99 0.66
C VAL A 118 -6.07 19.94 1.43
N VAL A 119 -6.44 18.78 1.92
CA VAL A 119 -7.66 18.54 2.71
C VAL A 119 -7.33 18.37 4.19
N ARG A 120 -8.10 19.07 5.04
CA ARG A 120 -8.24 18.83 6.46
C ARG A 120 -9.67 18.38 6.75
N SER A 121 -9.85 17.45 7.66
CA SER A 121 -11.15 16.99 8.13
C SER A 121 -11.31 17.29 9.63
N ASP A 122 -12.52 17.67 10.05
CA ASP A 122 -12.81 17.90 11.46
C ASP A 122 -12.74 16.61 12.30
N SER A 123 -13.07 15.45 11.71
CA SER A 123 -12.86 14.12 12.33
C SER A 123 -11.42 13.61 12.26
N GLN A 124 -10.51 14.35 11.60
CA GLN A 124 -9.15 13.90 11.24
C GLN A 124 -9.13 12.74 10.22
N TRP A 125 -10.25 12.41 9.61
CA TRP A 125 -10.37 11.39 8.56
C TRP A 125 -11.00 11.98 7.32
N TRP A 126 -10.38 11.71 6.19
CA TRP A 126 -10.92 12.05 4.89
C TRP A 126 -11.26 10.77 4.11
N ASN A 127 -12.37 10.80 3.41
CA ASN A 127 -12.80 9.74 2.52
C ASN A 127 -12.39 10.06 1.08
N CYS A 128 -11.35 9.40 0.54
CA CYS A 128 -10.89 9.63 -0.83
C CYS A 128 -11.94 9.23 -1.88
N CYS A 129 -12.82 8.27 -1.57
CA CYS A 129 -13.91 7.88 -2.45
C CYS A 129 -14.96 8.98 -2.63
N SER A 130 -14.95 10.05 -1.81
CA SER A 130 -15.80 11.23 -2.02
C SER A 130 -15.48 12.01 -3.32
N LEU A 131 -14.38 11.68 -3.97
CA LEU A 131 -14.05 12.16 -5.31
C LEU A 131 -14.82 11.41 -6.41
N GLY A 132 -15.36 10.22 -6.13
CA GLY A 132 -16.10 9.38 -7.07
C GLY A 132 -17.58 9.71 -7.15
N ASP A 133 -18.27 9.03 -8.04
CA ASP A 133 -19.70 9.14 -8.32
C ASP A 133 -20.57 8.22 -7.43
N VAL A 134 -19.96 7.37 -6.60
CA VAL A 134 -20.64 6.44 -5.69
C VAL A 134 -20.32 6.78 -4.25
N LYS A 135 -21.33 6.79 -3.38
CA LYS A 135 -21.15 7.03 -1.94
C LYS A 135 -20.66 5.76 -1.25
N ILE A 136 -19.36 5.64 -1.14
CA ILE A 136 -18.64 4.55 -0.48
C ILE A 136 -17.48 5.09 0.36
N THR A 137 -16.86 4.20 1.14
CA THR A 137 -15.61 4.45 1.86
C THR A 137 -14.56 3.42 1.46
N PRO A 138 -13.28 3.77 1.42
CA PRO A 138 -12.22 2.80 1.14
C PRO A 138 -12.09 1.78 2.28
N ARG A 139 -11.61 0.58 1.97
CA ARG A 139 -11.30 -0.44 2.97
C ARG A 139 -10.38 0.14 4.05
N GLY A 140 -10.69 -0.15 5.31
CA GLY A 140 -9.99 0.43 6.45
C GLY A 140 -10.51 1.80 6.89
N TYR A 141 -11.51 2.40 6.23
CA TYR A 141 -12.12 3.62 6.76
C TYR A 141 -12.80 3.33 8.10
N PRO A 142 -12.68 4.22 9.12
CA PRO A 142 -13.24 3.95 10.45
C PRO A 142 -14.73 3.69 10.43
N HIS A 143 -15.16 2.50 10.85
CA HIS A 143 -16.58 2.12 10.82
C HIS A 143 -17.47 3.02 11.70
N TRP A 144 -16.93 3.61 12.78
CA TRP A 144 -17.66 4.56 13.63
C TRP A 144 -17.85 5.95 12.99
N LEU A 145 -17.24 6.20 11.84
CA LEU A 145 -17.37 7.44 11.07
C LEU A 145 -18.18 7.27 9.79
N LEU A 146 -18.77 6.10 9.52
CA LEU A 146 -19.54 5.85 8.30
C LEU A 146 -20.75 6.78 8.14
N HIS A 147 -21.30 7.25 9.26
CA HIS A 147 -22.42 8.18 9.32
C HIS A 147 -22.03 9.56 9.86
N ASP A 148 -20.73 9.84 9.97
CA ASP A 148 -20.25 11.12 10.43
C ASP A 148 -20.38 12.18 9.33
N GLU A 149 -20.91 13.35 9.71
CA GLU A 149 -21.06 14.52 8.82
C GLU A 149 -19.90 15.51 8.95
N SER A 150 -18.71 15.02 9.26
CA SER A 150 -17.50 15.85 9.39
C SER A 150 -17.25 16.67 8.12
N LYS A 151 -16.95 17.95 8.35
CA LYS A 151 -16.65 18.87 7.25
C LYS A 151 -15.22 18.68 6.75
N TYR A 152 -15.09 18.76 5.44
CA TYR A 152 -13.80 18.78 4.76
C TYR A 152 -13.45 20.22 4.37
N HIS A 153 -12.25 20.65 4.72
CA HIS A 153 -11.72 21.97 4.41
C HIS A 153 -10.60 21.85 3.38
N PHE A 154 -10.77 22.42 2.22
CA PHE A 154 -9.80 22.37 1.12
C PHE A 154 -9.09 23.69 0.97
N VAL A 155 -7.76 23.66 0.85
CA VAL A 155 -6.94 24.84 0.60
C VAL A 155 -5.79 24.48 -0.34
N LYS A 156 -5.50 25.34 -1.32
CA LYS A 156 -4.36 25.16 -2.22
C LYS A 156 -3.10 25.72 -1.59
N LYS A 157 -2.19 24.84 -1.14
CA LYS A 157 -0.93 25.20 -0.48
C LYS A 157 0.22 24.27 -0.88
N GLU A 158 1.42 24.54 -0.43
CA GLU A 158 2.55 23.64 -0.58
C GLU A 158 2.39 22.43 0.34
N ALA A 159 2.74 21.26 -0.20
CA ALA A 159 2.83 19.99 0.53
C ALA A 159 4.02 19.19 0.02
N ASP A 160 4.68 18.45 0.89
CA ASP A 160 5.76 17.54 0.53
C ASP A 160 5.20 16.12 0.48
N VAL A 161 4.94 15.63 -0.74
CA VAL A 161 4.25 14.36 -0.99
C VAL A 161 5.27 13.23 -1.03
N GLY A 162 5.23 12.37 -0.04
CA GLY A 162 6.06 11.17 0.03
C GLY A 162 5.43 9.92 -0.60
N VAL A 163 4.10 9.89 -0.65
CA VAL A 163 3.29 8.79 -1.21
C VAL A 163 2.16 9.35 -2.06
N GLN A 164 1.93 8.76 -3.23
CA GLN A 164 0.78 9.07 -4.08
C GLN A 164 -0.05 7.82 -4.28
N VAL A 165 -1.36 7.92 -4.05
CA VAL A 165 -2.33 6.84 -4.17
C VAL A 165 -3.29 7.16 -5.31
N GLY A 166 -3.35 6.28 -6.30
CA GLY A 166 -4.36 6.35 -7.36
C GLY A 166 -5.69 5.72 -6.92
N LEU A 167 -6.73 5.97 -7.71
CA LEU A 167 -8.08 5.48 -7.48
C LEU A 167 -8.46 4.40 -8.49
N TRP A 168 -9.65 3.79 -8.36
CA TRP A 168 -10.07 2.65 -9.17
C TRP A 168 -11.46 2.84 -9.75
N LEU A 169 -11.59 2.66 -11.05
CA LEU A 169 -12.87 2.46 -11.74
C LEU A 169 -13.31 1.00 -11.62
N ASP A 170 -14.58 0.78 -11.90
CA ASP A 170 -15.28 -0.49 -11.91
C ASP A 170 -15.43 -1.07 -10.50
N ASP A 171 -14.41 -1.70 -9.94
CA ASP A 171 -14.47 -2.43 -8.67
C ASP A 171 -13.52 -1.83 -7.60
N PRO A 172 -13.93 -0.74 -6.90
CA PRO A 172 -13.09 -0.04 -5.94
C PRO A 172 -12.75 -0.91 -4.73
N ASP A 173 -11.61 -0.64 -4.07
CA ASP A 173 -11.21 -1.36 -2.86
C ASP A 173 -12.00 -0.89 -1.63
N VAL A 174 -13.17 -1.52 -1.44
CA VAL A 174 -14.04 -1.37 -0.27
C VAL A 174 -14.02 -2.64 0.57
N ASP A 175 -14.44 -2.54 1.83
CA ASP A 175 -14.52 -3.68 2.74
C ASP A 175 -15.57 -4.72 2.31
N ALA A 176 -15.44 -5.94 2.84
CA ALA A 176 -16.35 -7.05 2.52
C ALA A 176 -17.76 -6.81 3.05
N MET A 177 -17.94 -6.04 4.13
CA MET A 177 -19.25 -5.68 4.66
C MET A 177 -20.00 -4.81 3.65
N THR A 178 -19.36 -3.80 3.08
CA THR A 178 -19.92 -2.97 2.01
C THR A 178 -20.35 -3.84 0.83
N ARG A 179 -19.51 -4.78 0.40
CA ARG A 179 -19.79 -5.69 -0.73
C ARG A 179 -20.93 -6.67 -0.46
N LEU A 180 -21.11 -7.10 0.78
CA LEU A 180 -22.23 -7.97 1.17
C LEU A 180 -23.58 -7.22 1.13
N ILE A 181 -23.57 -5.89 1.34
CA ILE A 181 -24.79 -5.05 1.31
C ILE A 181 -25.12 -4.65 -0.13
N PHE A 182 -24.13 -4.22 -0.89
CA PHE A 182 -24.27 -3.86 -2.31
C PHE A 182 -22.91 -3.97 -3.01
N ASN A 183 -22.92 -4.16 -4.33
CA ASN A 183 -21.69 -4.22 -5.12
C ASN A 183 -21.43 -2.86 -5.80
N PRO A 184 -20.55 -2.00 -5.25
CA PRO A 184 -20.31 -0.69 -5.81
C PRO A 184 -19.56 -0.79 -7.14
N VAL A 185 -20.00 -0.02 -8.13
CA VAL A 185 -19.29 0.18 -9.39
C VAL A 185 -19.04 1.66 -9.56
N VAL A 186 -17.77 2.07 -9.52
CA VAL A 186 -17.38 3.47 -9.74
C VAL A 186 -17.14 3.68 -11.22
N THR A 187 -17.82 4.63 -11.82
CA THR A 187 -17.68 4.92 -13.26
C THR A 187 -16.90 6.19 -13.53
N ASN A 188 -16.79 7.09 -12.56
CA ASN A 188 -16.10 8.35 -12.73
C ASN A 188 -15.54 8.92 -11.41
N TYR A 189 -14.43 9.63 -11.51
CA TYR A 189 -13.85 10.45 -10.44
C TYR A 189 -13.68 11.88 -10.90
N LYS A 190 -13.78 12.83 -9.96
CA LYS A 190 -13.42 14.24 -10.23
C LYS A 190 -11.97 14.33 -10.66
N ASP A 191 -11.69 15.11 -11.69
CA ASP A 191 -10.33 15.35 -12.19
C ASP A 191 -9.55 16.28 -11.24
N LYS A 192 -9.16 15.74 -10.10
CA LYS A 192 -8.32 16.46 -9.14
C LYS A 192 -7.49 15.53 -8.27
N ASP A 193 -6.33 16.02 -7.86
CA ASP A 193 -5.48 15.40 -6.88
C ASP A 193 -5.57 16.17 -5.55
N VAL A 194 -5.66 15.44 -4.44
CA VAL A 194 -5.82 16.01 -3.10
C VAL A 194 -4.79 15.41 -2.16
N ALA A 195 -3.94 16.25 -1.56
CA ALA A 195 -3.03 15.82 -0.50
C ALA A 195 -3.70 15.94 0.87
N LEU A 196 -3.32 15.10 1.80
CA LEU A 196 -3.78 15.19 3.18
C LEU A 196 -3.00 16.28 3.93
N GLU A 197 -3.70 17.02 4.79
CA GLU A 197 -3.00 17.83 5.79
C GLU A 197 -2.37 16.90 6.84
N ILE A 198 -1.19 17.25 7.34
CA ILE A 198 -0.56 16.51 8.46
C ILE A 198 -1.57 16.43 9.62
N GLY A 199 -1.79 15.20 10.12
CA GLY A 199 -2.82 14.90 11.10
C GLY A 199 -4.17 14.48 10.52
N THR A 200 -4.41 14.63 9.21
CA THR A 200 -5.56 14.06 8.51
C THR A 200 -5.17 12.73 7.89
N MET A 201 -5.99 11.71 8.09
CA MET A 201 -5.76 10.34 7.65
C MET A 201 -6.78 9.89 6.61
N CYS A 202 -6.33 9.07 5.68
CA CYS A 202 -7.17 8.30 4.77
C CYS A 202 -6.52 6.93 4.58
N PRO A 203 -7.26 5.81 4.69
CA PRO A 203 -6.67 4.50 4.43
C PRO A 203 -6.23 4.39 2.96
N TYR A 204 -5.16 3.66 2.73
CA TYR A 204 -4.74 3.22 1.41
C TYR A 204 -4.09 1.85 1.50
N ASN A 205 -4.09 1.17 0.39
CA ASN A 205 -3.59 -0.19 0.22
C ASN A 205 -2.31 -0.21 -0.64
N SER A 206 -1.87 -1.41 -1.02
CA SER A 206 -0.69 -1.63 -1.85
C SER A 206 -0.98 -1.88 -3.34
N GLN A 207 -2.18 -1.50 -3.85
CA GLN A 207 -2.64 -1.86 -5.20
C GLN A 207 -2.39 -0.78 -6.27
N ASN A 208 -2.44 0.50 -5.89
CA ASN A 208 -2.23 1.62 -6.81
C ASN A 208 -1.48 2.73 -6.07
N THR A 209 -0.27 2.42 -5.61
CA THR A 209 0.44 3.26 -4.65
C THR A 209 1.88 3.48 -5.07
N PHE A 210 2.24 4.75 -5.29
CA PHE A 210 3.61 5.20 -5.56
C PHE A 210 4.25 5.65 -4.25
N ILE A 211 5.39 5.09 -3.93
CA ILE A 211 6.12 5.35 -2.70
C ILE A 211 7.53 5.83 -3.07
N SER A 212 7.92 7.01 -2.59
CA SER A 212 9.29 7.48 -2.77
C SER A 212 10.28 6.57 -2.07
N ARG A 213 11.51 6.46 -2.63
CA ARG A 213 12.61 5.74 -1.99
C ARG A 213 12.79 6.15 -0.53
N GLU A 214 12.65 7.45 -0.25
CA GLU A 214 12.77 8.01 1.09
C GLU A 214 11.70 7.47 2.06
N MET A 215 10.47 7.21 1.58
CA MET A 215 9.36 6.75 2.41
C MET A 215 9.22 5.23 2.47
N MET A 216 9.85 4.50 1.54
CA MET A 216 9.75 3.04 1.47
C MET A 216 10.15 2.32 2.77
N PRO A 217 11.17 2.76 3.55
CA PRO A 217 11.49 2.13 4.83
C PRO A 217 10.36 2.08 5.85
N ALA A 218 9.38 2.98 5.75
CA ALA A 218 8.18 3.00 6.60
C ALA A 218 7.03 2.10 6.08
N HIS A 219 7.16 1.47 4.91
CA HIS A 219 6.06 0.79 4.20
C HIS A 219 6.24 -0.73 4.11
N MET A 220 6.66 -1.39 5.19
CA MET A 220 6.59 -2.85 5.28
C MET A 220 5.13 -3.30 5.35
N LEU A 221 4.71 -4.20 4.48
CA LEU A 221 3.41 -4.88 4.62
C LEU A 221 3.46 -5.81 5.85
N TRP A 222 2.41 -5.76 6.66
CA TRP A 222 2.35 -6.51 7.92
C TRP A 222 1.75 -7.89 7.66
N CYS A 223 2.55 -8.89 7.40
CA CYS A 223 2.01 -10.20 7.06
C CYS A 223 1.18 -10.82 8.19
N CYS A 224 -0.13 -10.71 8.08
CA CYS A 224 -1.11 -11.30 8.96
C CYS A 224 -1.78 -12.54 8.34
N ALA A 225 -1.10 -13.23 7.44
CA ALA A 225 -1.62 -14.39 6.72
C ALA A 225 -2.26 -15.41 7.66
N ARG A 226 -3.45 -15.92 7.29
CA ARG A 226 -4.24 -16.92 8.03
C ARG A 226 -4.81 -16.45 9.36
N THR A 227 -4.92 -15.16 9.56
CA THR A 227 -5.58 -14.53 10.72
C THR A 227 -6.80 -13.72 10.28
N SER A 228 -7.57 -13.22 11.26
CA SER A 228 -8.68 -12.28 11.02
C SER A 228 -8.22 -10.87 10.64
N PHE A 229 -6.90 -10.64 10.52
CA PHE A 229 -6.28 -9.37 10.14
C PHE A 229 -5.72 -9.39 8.72
N TYR A 230 -5.80 -10.52 7.99
CA TYR A 230 -5.07 -10.72 6.74
C TYR A 230 -5.39 -9.69 5.65
N ARG A 231 -6.57 -9.12 5.64
CA ARG A 231 -6.93 -8.07 4.70
C ARG A 231 -6.74 -6.65 5.27
N TYR A 232 -5.99 -6.53 6.38
CA TYR A 232 -5.58 -5.26 6.99
C TYR A 232 -4.06 -5.07 7.00
N ASP A 233 -3.28 -6.01 6.50
CA ASP A 233 -1.83 -5.98 6.44
C ASP A 233 -1.26 -4.78 5.66
N ASP A 234 -1.77 -4.52 4.47
CA ASP A 234 -1.45 -3.34 3.66
C ASP A 234 -2.10 -2.05 4.20
N ILE A 235 -3.28 -2.14 4.78
CA ILE A 235 -3.97 -1.02 5.44
C ILE A 235 -3.19 -0.54 6.67
N PHE A 236 -2.72 -1.45 7.51
CA PHE A 236 -1.85 -1.10 8.65
C PHE A 236 -0.55 -0.44 8.18
N ALA A 237 0.07 -0.97 7.13
CA ALA A 237 1.24 -0.35 6.51
C ALA A 237 0.94 1.09 6.05
N GLY A 238 -0.23 1.32 5.44
CA GLY A 238 -0.70 2.62 5.03
C GLY A 238 -0.90 3.60 6.18
N TYR A 239 -1.49 3.17 7.30
CA TYR A 239 -1.64 4.00 8.49
C TYR A 239 -0.29 4.38 9.11
N VAL A 240 0.58 3.40 9.27
CA VAL A 240 1.90 3.58 9.87
C VAL A 240 2.77 4.47 8.99
N GLY A 241 2.75 4.26 7.68
CA GLY A 241 3.47 5.10 6.73
C GLY A 241 3.04 6.57 6.80
N GLN A 242 1.73 6.85 6.99
CA GLN A 242 1.22 8.22 7.18
C GLN A 242 1.76 8.84 8.46
N VAL A 243 1.68 8.14 9.59
CA VAL A 243 2.10 8.69 10.89
C VAL A 243 3.62 8.91 10.95
N ILE A 244 4.41 8.00 10.40
CA ILE A 244 5.85 8.21 10.25
C ILE A 244 6.11 9.38 9.29
N GLY A 245 5.40 9.44 8.16
CA GLY A 245 5.52 10.53 7.20
C GLY A 245 5.30 11.91 7.83
N TRP A 246 4.30 12.05 8.70
CA TRP A 246 4.02 13.31 9.40
C TRP A 246 5.21 13.79 10.23
N HIS A 247 5.89 12.89 10.92
CA HIS A 247 7.09 13.22 11.70
C HIS A 247 8.22 13.82 10.83
N TYR A 248 8.29 13.40 9.56
CA TYR A 248 9.27 13.91 8.59
C TYR A 248 8.69 14.99 7.66
N GLY A 249 7.51 15.55 7.97
CA GLY A 249 6.87 16.58 7.15
C GLY A 249 6.35 16.09 5.80
N LYS A 250 6.22 14.77 5.62
CA LYS A 250 5.71 14.14 4.39
C LYS A 250 4.22 13.81 4.51
N THR A 251 3.52 13.92 3.39
CA THR A 251 2.09 13.60 3.33
C THR A 251 1.77 12.63 2.20
N VAL A 252 0.51 12.19 2.17
CA VAL A 252 -0.05 11.33 1.11
C VAL A 252 -0.96 12.15 0.22
N LYS A 253 -0.86 11.95 -1.09
CA LYS A 253 -1.72 12.54 -2.11
C LYS A 253 -2.57 11.46 -2.75
N PHE A 254 -3.87 11.73 -2.92
CA PHE A 254 -4.84 10.86 -3.58
C PHE A 254 -5.34 11.46 -4.88
N GLY A 255 -5.69 10.62 -5.85
CA GLY A 255 -6.28 11.03 -7.12
C GLY A 255 -5.84 10.15 -8.28
N ARG A 256 -5.09 10.73 -9.22
CA ARG A 256 -4.59 10.03 -10.40
C ARG A 256 -3.28 9.28 -10.14
N PRO A 257 -2.94 8.25 -10.91
CA PRO A 257 -3.73 7.67 -12.01
C PRO A 257 -4.96 6.93 -11.51
N ILE A 258 -5.99 6.89 -12.35
CA ILE A 258 -7.20 6.12 -12.08
C ILE A 258 -7.11 4.84 -12.89
N LEU A 259 -6.97 3.71 -12.22
CA LEU A 259 -6.88 2.39 -12.83
C LEU A 259 -8.26 1.78 -13.04
N ARG A 260 -8.36 0.78 -13.90
CA ARG A 260 -9.47 -0.17 -13.92
C ARG A 260 -9.10 -1.40 -13.13
N GLN A 261 -9.98 -1.83 -12.23
CA GLN A 261 -9.78 -3.09 -11.51
C GLN A 261 -10.73 -4.17 -12.05
N ALA A 262 -10.15 -5.26 -12.56
CA ALA A 262 -10.86 -6.47 -12.96
C ALA A 262 -10.66 -7.54 -11.87
N ARG A 263 -11.38 -7.39 -10.76
CA ARG A 263 -11.18 -8.17 -9.54
C ARG A 263 -11.31 -9.67 -9.79
N ASN A 264 -10.35 -10.42 -9.24
CA ASN A 264 -10.43 -11.88 -9.17
C ASN A 264 -11.66 -12.32 -8.34
N PRO A 265 -12.24 -13.52 -8.59
CA PRO A 265 -13.35 -14.03 -7.80
C PRO A 265 -13.00 -14.16 -6.32
N HIS A 266 -13.86 -13.65 -5.44
CA HIS A 266 -13.70 -13.63 -3.99
C HIS A 266 -14.87 -14.34 -3.27
N ASP A 267 -14.55 -14.98 -2.15
CA ASP A 267 -15.52 -15.40 -1.16
C ASP A 267 -15.70 -14.29 -0.12
N LEU A 268 -16.78 -13.52 -0.24
CA LEU A 268 -17.03 -12.33 0.60
C LEU A 268 -17.14 -12.67 2.10
N ILE A 269 -17.60 -13.88 2.45
CA ILE A 269 -17.64 -14.30 3.86
C ILE A 269 -16.25 -14.59 4.39
N LYS A 270 -15.38 -15.18 3.57
CA LYS A 270 -13.99 -15.40 3.91
C LYS A 270 -13.24 -14.07 4.00
N ASP A 271 -13.49 -13.13 3.09
CA ASP A 271 -12.93 -11.79 3.12
C ASP A 271 -13.33 -11.07 4.41
N LEU A 272 -14.63 -11.08 4.78
CA LEU A 272 -15.10 -10.46 6.02
C LEU A 272 -14.40 -11.06 7.25
N LYS A 273 -14.26 -12.39 7.31
CA LYS A 273 -13.52 -13.05 8.42
C LYS A 273 -12.06 -12.62 8.49
N SER A 274 -11.46 -12.25 7.38
CA SER A 274 -10.07 -11.78 7.28
C SER A 274 -9.94 -10.27 7.53
N GLU A 275 -11.04 -9.53 7.62
CA GLU A 275 -11.08 -8.08 7.89
C GLU A 275 -11.52 -7.78 9.34
N ILE A 276 -12.30 -8.66 9.96
CA ILE A 276 -12.98 -8.37 11.22
C ILE A 276 -12.02 -8.02 12.35
N GLY A 277 -10.89 -8.71 12.46
CA GLY A 277 -9.87 -8.42 13.47
C GLY A 277 -9.29 -7.01 13.33
N GLY A 278 -9.06 -6.57 12.09
CA GLY A 278 -8.62 -5.21 11.81
C GLY A 278 -9.67 -4.17 12.18
N MET A 279 -10.94 -4.41 11.88
CA MET A 279 -12.04 -3.52 12.26
C MET A 279 -12.19 -3.42 13.79
N GLU A 280 -12.11 -4.54 14.51
CA GLU A 280 -12.24 -4.60 15.97
C GLU A 280 -11.14 -3.82 16.68
N CYS A 281 -9.88 -3.98 16.26
CA CYS A 281 -8.75 -3.32 16.91
C CYS A 281 -8.48 -1.88 16.43
N GLN A 282 -9.16 -1.41 15.41
CA GLN A 282 -8.84 -0.16 14.70
C GLN A 282 -8.77 1.06 15.63
N LYS A 283 -9.70 1.21 16.57
CA LYS A 283 -9.69 2.33 17.54
C LYS A 283 -8.45 2.30 18.43
N ASP A 284 -8.10 1.14 18.96
CA ASP A 284 -6.94 0.95 19.83
C ASP A 284 -5.65 1.17 19.01
N PHE A 285 -5.60 0.65 17.79
CA PHE A 285 -4.49 0.86 16.88
C PHE A 285 -4.22 2.37 16.64
N PHE A 286 -5.26 3.17 16.36
CA PHE A 286 -5.10 4.62 16.21
C PHE A 286 -4.75 5.34 17.50
N SER A 287 -5.31 4.93 18.63
CA SER A 287 -4.94 5.47 19.93
C SER A 287 -3.45 5.26 20.21
N ILE A 288 -2.93 4.07 19.87
CA ILE A 288 -1.52 3.74 19.98
C ILE A 288 -0.69 4.62 19.04
N LEU A 289 -1.01 4.67 17.75
CA LEU A 289 -0.26 5.47 16.78
C LEU A 289 -0.14 6.95 17.19
N ARG A 290 -1.21 7.52 17.75
CA ARG A 290 -1.23 8.91 18.21
C ARG A 290 -0.47 9.13 19.51
N SER A 291 -0.29 8.10 20.34
CA SER A 291 0.44 8.17 21.60
C SER A 291 1.96 7.99 21.45
N ILE A 292 2.43 7.60 20.26
CA ILE A 292 3.86 7.36 20.03
C ILE A 292 4.59 8.69 19.87
N GLU A 293 5.57 8.90 20.74
CA GLU A 293 6.56 9.95 20.58
C GLU A 293 7.75 9.40 19.79
N PHE A 294 7.92 9.92 18.59
CA PHE A 294 9.09 9.58 17.77
C PHE A 294 10.32 10.30 18.29
N ARG A 295 11.45 9.59 18.30
CA ARG A 295 12.76 10.18 18.49
C ARG A 295 13.38 10.47 17.12
N ASP A 296 14.45 11.26 17.06
CA ASP A 296 15.26 11.44 15.85
C ASP A 296 16.00 10.13 15.50
N ARG A 297 15.26 9.23 14.88
CA ARG A 297 15.70 7.93 14.40
C ARG A 297 15.35 7.80 12.91
N SER A 298 15.87 6.74 12.29
CA SER A 298 15.48 6.41 10.92
C SER A 298 13.99 6.01 10.84
N LYS A 299 13.44 6.04 9.63
CA LYS A 299 12.05 5.65 9.39
C LYS A 299 11.80 4.17 9.70
N SER A 300 12.79 3.31 9.44
CA SER A 300 12.75 1.88 9.77
C SER A 300 12.74 1.62 11.27
N GLU A 301 13.53 2.37 12.05
CA GLU A 301 13.51 2.28 13.51
C GLU A 301 12.22 2.78 14.12
N ASN A 302 11.63 3.86 13.55
CA ASN A 302 10.31 4.34 13.96
C ASN A 302 9.23 3.30 13.62
N LEU A 303 9.32 2.62 12.47
CA LEU A 303 8.46 1.48 12.14
C LEU A 303 8.59 0.35 13.17
N ARG A 304 9.82 -0.05 13.52
CA ARG A 304 10.08 -1.06 14.55
C ARG A 304 9.46 -0.67 15.89
N GLN A 305 9.64 0.57 16.33
CA GLN A 305 9.02 1.08 17.56
C GLN A 305 7.49 0.95 17.53
N ILE A 306 6.85 1.31 16.42
CA ILE A 306 5.39 1.17 16.25
C ILE A 306 4.99 -0.30 16.36
N VAL A 307 5.60 -1.18 15.57
CA VAL A 307 5.24 -2.61 15.53
C VAL A 307 5.33 -3.22 16.94
N TYR A 308 6.42 -2.98 17.64
CA TYR A 308 6.60 -3.49 19.01
C TYR A 308 5.54 -2.93 19.96
N THR A 309 5.28 -1.61 19.95
CA THR A 309 4.29 -0.98 20.81
C THR A 309 2.87 -1.48 20.53
N VAL A 310 2.54 -1.69 19.24
CA VAL A 310 1.23 -2.20 18.83
C VAL A 310 1.06 -3.65 19.30
N LEU A 311 2.07 -4.51 19.12
CA LEU A 311 1.99 -5.91 19.54
C LEU A 311 1.88 -6.08 21.07
N ASP A 312 2.52 -5.20 21.82
CA ASP A 312 2.42 -5.23 23.29
C ASP A 312 1.01 -4.82 23.77
N ARG A 313 0.28 -4.01 23.02
CA ARG A 313 -1.05 -3.49 23.39
C ARG A 313 -2.21 -4.19 22.68
N ILE A 314 -1.95 -4.85 21.54
CA ILE A 314 -2.94 -5.62 20.74
C ILE A 314 -2.40 -7.05 20.57
N PRO A 315 -2.46 -7.88 21.62
CA PRO A 315 -1.87 -9.21 21.62
C PRO A 315 -2.56 -10.22 20.67
N GLN A 316 -3.67 -9.83 20.04
CA GLN A 316 -4.34 -10.62 19.01
C GLN A 316 -3.60 -10.60 17.67
N LEU A 317 -2.74 -9.60 17.43
CA LEU A 317 -1.90 -9.55 16.24
C LEU A 317 -0.80 -10.62 16.30
N PRO A 318 -0.37 -11.14 15.15
CA PRO A 318 0.63 -12.21 15.09
C PRO A 318 2.00 -11.78 15.64
N GLU A 319 2.54 -12.53 16.60
CA GLU A 319 3.83 -12.21 17.22
C GLU A 319 5.01 -12.24 16.24
N HIS A 320 4.90 -13.03 15.17
CA HIS A 320 5.95 -13.10 14.14
C HIS A 320 6.20 -11.76 13.41
N LEU A 321 5.32 -10.78 13.55
CA LEU A 321 5.54 -9.41 13.05
C LEU A 321 6.77 -8.75 13.67
N LYS A 322 7.19 -9.15 14.91
CA LYS A 322 8.46 -8.70 15.50
C LYS A 322 9.65 -9.15 14.64
N THR A 323 9.70 -10.43 14.29
CA THR A 323 10.75 -10.98 13.42
C THR A 323 10.72 -10.32 12.04
N GLN A 324 9.54 -10.06 11.50
CA GLN A 324 9.41 -9.42 10.19
C GLN A 324 9.96 -7.99 10.21
N VAL A 325 9.59 -7.16 11.18
CA VAL A 325 10.11 -5.79 11.24
C VAL A 325 11.60 -5.76 11.53
N ASP A 326 12.12 -6.67 12.36
CA ASP A 326 13.55 -6.74 12.64
C ASP A 326 14.37 -7.10 11.40
N THR A 327 13.91 -8.10 10.65
CA THR A 327 14.56 -8.51 9.40
C THR A 327 14.42 -7.46 8.30
N TRP A 328 13.27 -6.76 8.23
CA TRP A 328 13.07 -5.63 7.32
C TRP A 328 14.09 -4.51 7.59
N CYS A 329 14.21 -4.08 8.85
CA CYS A 329 15.16 -3.05 9.24
C CYS A 329 16.62 -3.50 8.98
N ALA A 330 16.98 -4.74 9.33
CA ALA A 330 18.32 -5.26 9.08
C ALA A 330 18.68 -5.31 7.58
N ASP A 331 17.74 -5.61 6.71
CA ASP A 331 17.97 -5.61 5.27
C ASP A 331 18.06 -4.18 4.71
N LEU A 332 17.29 -3.22 5.25
CA LEU A 332 17.42 -1.79 4.93
C LEU A 332 18.78 -1.23 5.38
N ASP A 333 19.27 -1.63 6.57
CA ASP A 333 20.60 -1.26 7.05
C ASP A 333 21.70 -1.70 6.08
N LYS A 334 21.64 -2.95 5.57
CA LYS A 334 22.57 -3.46 4.55
C LYS A 334 22.52 -2.65 3.25
N LEU A 335 21.38 -2.05 2.94
CA LEU A 335 21.19 -1.20 1.76
C LEU A 335 21.55 0.28 2.01
N GLY A 336 21.93 0.65 3.25
CA GLY A 336 22.20 2.05 3.62
C GLY A 336 20.98 2.94 3.63
N LEU A 337 19.81 2.37 3.98
CA LEU A 337 18.49 3.05 3.91
C LEU A 337 17.77 3.08 5.26
N ALA A 338 18.41 2.69 6.33
CA ALA A 338 17.83 2.71 7.67
C ALA A 338 17.62 4.12 8.23
#